data_b59eb5c5f20b121eb161f2332beb2411
#
_entry.id   b59eb5c5f20b121eb161f2332beb2411
#
_cell.length_a   1.000
_cell.length_b   1.000
_cell.length_c   1.000
_cell.angle_alpha   90.00
_cell.angle_beta   90.00
_cell.angle_gamma   90.00
#
_symmetry.space_group_name_H-M   'P 1'
#
loop_
_entity.id
_entity.type
_entity.pdbx_description
1 polymer ?
#
loop_
_entity_poly.entity_id
_entity_poly.type
_entity_poly.pdbx_seq_one_letter_code
_entity_poly.pdbx_strand_id
1 'polypeptide(L)'
;MRWPLLERRHMKTKNLLKCSLFFLMLFAGGSTVLAQDTADEKSDLEQDMVEESSVEQAAGNLVTSLPLDPSYAEECSEQGKVETLNYTCHSYALEAVDGESDILIEKSMNVYLPYGYDESQEYDVLYLLHGTGGFEDYWIGDSSTGKVTCNVLDNMIKAKECGPVIVVSPTYYSPTEEMGYRELDAMELFDNEKDPYADQWPMYFWKELRNDIIPLVESTYSTYAGKDVSEANLQSTRDHRGFAGLSRGSKTTVNSGMMHCADLFAYIGSYSGAWADVEEFKEILESEEYKDFDFKYWYNGNGTEDFSLENHEEFLNEVLEKMPDRFSLDKNVAWVVFDGGGHAYNCWIADLYNSLLVFFKK
;
A
#
# COMPACT_ATOMS: atom_id res chain seq x y z
N MET A 1 8.95 -36.99 5.78
CA MET A 1 10.03 -36.57 6.71
C MET A 1 9.41 -35.61 7.71
N ARG A 2 9.52 -35.86 9.01
CA ARG A 2 8.90 -35.02 10.05
C ARG A 2 9.79 -33.83 10.30
N TRP A 3 9.24 -32.63 10.18
CA TRP A 3 9.87 -31.38 10.59
C TRP A 3 9.91 -31.27 12.12
N PRO A 4 10.99 -30.76 12.74
CA PRO A 4 11.03 -30.56 14.18
C PRO A 4 10.22 -29.33 14.56
N LEU A 5 9.41 -29.47 15.61
CA LEU A 5 8.72 -28.39 16.32
C LEU A 5 9.72 -27.37 16.84
N LEU A 6 9.70 -26.15 16.32
CA LEU A 6 10.43 -25.03 16.86
C LEU A 6 9.78 -24.61 18.18
N GLU A 7 10.56 -24.69 19.24
CA GLU A 7 10.20 -24.25 20.60
C GLU A 7 9.85 -22.75 20.60
N ARG A 8 8.63 -22.46 21.05
CA ARG A 8 8.19 -21.09 21.34
C ARG A 8 9.11 -20.45 22.38
N ARG A 9 9.94 -19.53 21.95
CA ARG A 9 10.59 -18.59 22.88
C ARG A 9 9.54 -17.60 23.39
N HIS A 10 9.33 -17.64 24.71
CA HIS A 10 8.50 -16.67 25.43
C HIS A 10 9.01 -15.25 25.22
N MET A 11 8.40 -14.50 24.34
CA MET A 11 8.49 -13.05 24.34
C MET A 11 7.69 -12.52 25.54
N LYS A 12 8.32 -11.67 26.33
CA LYS A 12 7.76 -11.13 27.57
C LYS A 12 6.57 -10.23 27.25
N THR A 13 5.38 -10.71 27.56
CA THR A 13 4.13 -9.94 27.60
C THR A 13 4.23 -8.81 28.64
N LYS A 14 4.73 -7.65 28.28
CA LYS A 14 4.66 -6.45 29.14
C LYS A 14 4.12 -5.20 28.47
N ASN A 15 3.88 -5.17 27.16
CA ASN A 15 3.43 -3.97 26.46
C ASN A 15 2.03 -4.05 25.82
N LEU A 16 1.33 -5.18 25.90
CA LEU A 16 -0.02 -5.33 25.31
C LEU A 16 -1.14 -4.60 26.06
N LEU A 17 -0.89 -4.07 27.27
CA LEU A 17 -1.92 -3.42 28.07
C LEU A 17 -2.05 -1.90 27.88
N LYS A 18 -1.22 -1.28 27.04
CA LYS A 18 -1.28 0.17 26.80
C LYS A 18 -2.01 0.56 25.51
N CYS A 19 -2.20 -0.34 24.57
CA CYS A 19 -2.87 -0.06 23.30
C CYS A 19 -4.41 -0.01 23.38
N SER A 20 -5.01 -0.62 24.39
CA SER A 20 -6.49 -0.69 24.50
C SER A 20 -7.20 0.58 24.96
N LEU A 21 -6.50 1.62 25.39
CA LEU A 21 -7.14 2.84 25.93
C LEU A 21 -7.13 4.06 24.99
N PHE A 22 -6.44 4.00 23.85
CA PHE A 22 -6.31 5.19 22.98
C PHE A 22 -7.31 5.23 21.82
N PHE A 23 -8.00 4.12 21.54
CA PHE A 23 -8.94 4.03 20.40
C PHE A 23 -10.37 4.53 20.69
N LEU A 24 -10.68 4.90 21.93
CA LEU A 24 -12.06 5.25 22.34
C LEU A 24 -12.41 6.74 22.24
N MET A 25 -11.58 7.61 21.69
CA MET A 25 -11.83 9.07 21.71
C MET A 25 -12.04 9.74 20.36
N LEU A 26 -12.27 9.03 19.26
CA LEU A 26 -12.42 9.64 17.92
C LEU A 26 -13.82 9.61 17.31
N PHE A 27 -14.87 9.21 18.05
CA PHE A 27 -16.23 9.24 17.52
C PHE A 27 -17.23 9.92 18.49
N ALA A 28 -17.01 11.17 18.86
CA ALA A 28 -18.12 12.01 19.34
C ALA A 28 -17.71 13.49 19.44
N GLY A 29 -18.36 14.35 18.69
CA GLY A 29 -18.38 15.76 19.04
C GLY A 29 -18.46 16.74 17.90
N GLY A 30 -19.55 16.77 17.17
CA GLY A 30 -19.99 18.00 16.53
C GLY A 30 -20.66 18.89 17.59
N SER A 31 -20.21 20.14 17.71
CA SER A 31 -21.07 21.27 18.11
C SER A 31 -20.33 22.59 17.95
N THR A 32 -20.96 23.44 17.18
CA THR A 32 -20.83 24.87 17.00
C THR A 32 -20.55 25.67 18.26
N VAL A 33 -19.61 26.64 18.19
CA VAL A 33 -19.69 27.89 18.94
C VAL A 33 -19.20 29.05 18.09
N LEU A 34 -20.00 30.11 18.15
CA LEU A 34 -20.02 31.38 17.47
C LEU A 34 -18.75 32.24 17.56
N ALA A 35 -18.62 33.05 16.52
CA ALA A 35 -17.70 34.17 16.40
C ALA A 35 -17.91 35.26 17.47
N GLN A 36 -16.82 35.90 17.83
CA GLN A 36 -16.85 37.34 18.19
C GLN A 36 -15.53 38.04 17.85
N ASP A 37 -15.67 39.11 17.12
CA ASP A 37 -14.65 40.07 16.67
C ASP A 37 -13.81 40.65 17.81
N THR A 38 -12.52 40.88 17.53
CA THR A 38 -11.88 42.17 17.83
C THR A 38 -10.72 42.41 16.85
N ALA A 39 -10.78 43.62 16.31
CA ALA A 39 -9.84 44.19 15.34
C ALA A 39 -8.57 44.73 16.02
N ASP A 40 -7.60 44.97 15.18
CA ASP A 40 -6.42 45.83 15.30
C ASP A 40 -5.24 45.39 16.19
N GLU A 41 -4.21 44.95 15.48
CA GLU A 41 -2.90 45.61 15.54
C GLU A 41 -2.03 45.18 14.35
N LYS A 42 -1.78 46.13 13.45
CA LYS A 42 -0.73 46.03 12.46
C LYS A 42 0.62 46.25 13.14
N SER A 43 1.54 45.33 12.99
CA SER A 43 2.96 45.66 13.06
C SER A 43 3.71 44.86 11.99
N ASP A 44 4.43 45.60 11.24
CA ASP A 44 5.35 45.24 10.18
C ASP A 44 6.29 44.11 10.64
N LEU A 45 6.21 42.96 9.98
CA LEU A 45 7.31 42.03 9.92
C LEU A 45 7.54 41.69 8.45
N GLU A 46 8.74 41.99 8.08
CA GLU A 46 9.36 41.86 6.77
C GLU A 46 9.14 40.50 6.13
N GLN A 47 8.91 40.57 4.83
CA GLN A 47 9.00 39.49 3.89
C GLN A 47 10.35 38.79 3.99
N ASP A 48 10.43 37.72 4.70
CA ASP A 48 11.42 36.68 4.41
C ASP A 48 10.89 35.87 3.25
N MET A 49 11.44 36.14 2.10
CA MET A 49 11.27 35.30 0.91
C MET A 49 11.73 33.90 1.27
N VAL A 50 10.77 32.99 1.36
CA VAL A 50 11.07 31.56 1.27
C VAL A 50 11.56 31.34 -0.16
N GLU A 51 12.87 31.19 -0.32
CA GLU A 51 13.45 30.67 -1.54
C GLU A 51 12.76 29.36 -1.85
N GLU A 52 12.02 29.31 -2.95
CA GLU A 52 11.65 28.06 -3.60
C GLU A 52 12.94 27.29 -3.89
N SER A 53 13.27 26.33 -3.04
CA SER A 53 14.27 25.35 -3.39
C SER A 53 13.71 24.51 -4.52
N SER A 54 14.09 24.84 -5.74
CA SER A 54 13.95 23.95 -6.88
C SER A 54 14.67 22.66 -6.53
N VAL A 55 13.90 21.60 -6.24
CA VAL A 55 14.43 20.26 -6.07
C VAL A 55 14.89 19.80 -7.45
N GLU A 56 16.15 20.02 -7.78
CA GLU A 56 16.80 19.35 -8.89
C GLU A 56 16.82 17.86 -8.58
N GLN A 57 16.01 17.09 -9.28
CA GLN A 57 15.98 15.63 -9.22
C GLN A 57 17.27 15.06 -9.83
N ALA A 58 18.24 14.82 -8.99
CA ALA A 58 19.22 13.78 -9.30
C ALA A 58 18.54 12.42 -9.14
N ALA A 59 18.67 11.53 -10.12
CA ALA A 59 18.21 10.15 -10.02
C ALA A 59 18.74 9.53 -8.72
N GLY A 60 17.85 9.16 -7.82
CA GLY A 60 18.18 8.56 -6.52
C GLY A 60 17.90 9.40 -5.30
N ASN A 61 17.52 10.64 -5.39
CA ASN A 61 17.14 11.44 -4.22
C ASN A 61 15.66 11.57 -4.02
N LEU A 62 15.28 11.17 -2.86
CA LEU A 62 14.12 11.01 -2.31
C LEU A 62 13.48 12.08 -1.61
N VAL A 63 12.26 12.04 -1.75
CA VAL A 63 11.16 12.74 -1.17
C VAL A 63 11.33 12.83 0.30
N THR A 64 11.58 14.02 0.75
CA THR A 64 11.27 14.43 2.11
C THR A 64 9.74 14.43 2.27
N SER A 65 9.24 14.18 3.48
CA SER A 65 7.82 14.19 3.78
C SER A 65 7.17 15.47 3.26
N LEU A 66 6.46 15.36 2.15
CA LEU A 66 5.61 16.45 1.67
C LEU A 66 4.22 16.21 2.26
N PRO A 67 3.71 17.14 3.07
CA PRO A 67 2.31 17.11 3.44
C PRO A 67 1.48 17.26 2.17
N LEU A 68 0.44 16.45 2.05
CA LEU A 68 -0.51 16.60 0.94
C LEU A 68 -1.14 18.00 1.02
N ASP A 69 -1.06 18.77 -0.07
CA ASP A 69 -1.81 20.01 -0.18
C ASP A 69 -3.31 19.69 -0.16
N PRO A 70 -4.10 20.30 0.73
CA PRO A 70 -5.53 20.02 0.85
C PRO A 70 -6.32 20.17 -0.45
N SER A 71 -5.85 20.99 -1.40
CA SER A 71 -6.49 21.16 -2.71
C SER A 71 -6.52 19.88 -3.54
N TYR A 72 -5.62 18.93 -3.30
CA TYR A 72 -5.64 17.63 -3.98
C TYR A 72 -6.80 16.73 -3.53
N ALA A 73 -7.36 16.95 -2.36
CA ALA A 73 -8.55 16.25 -1.89
C ALA A 73 -9.86 16.79 -2.49
N GLU A 74 -9.80 17.98 -3.11
CA GLU A 74 -10.96 18.59 -3.75
C GLU A 74 -11.24 17.95 -5.12
N GLU A 75 -12.50 18.03 -5.55
CA GLU A 75 -12.97 17.46 -6.81
C GLU A 75 -12.26 18.08 -8.03
N CYS A 76 -11.62 17.22 -8.83
CA CYS A 76 -10.96 17.63 -10.07
C CYS A 76 -11.97 17.77 -11.22
N SER A 77 -11.71 18.71 -12.14
CA SER A 77 -12.53 18.85 -13.36
C SER A 77 -12.25 17.75 -14.41
N GLU A 78 -11.14 17.04 -14.28
CA GLU A 78 -10.73 15.92 -15.12
C GLU A 78 -10.76 14.66 -14.26
N GLN A 79 -11.94 14.03 -14.17
CA GLN A 79 -12.16 12.90 -13.29
C GLN A 79 -11.96 11.57 -14.01
N GLY A 80 -11.23 10.67 -13.38
CA GLY A 80 -11.21 9.26 -13.74
C GLY A 80 -12.54 8.57 -13.43
N LYS A 81 -12.61 7.29 -13.67
CA LYS A 81 -13.76 6.45 -13.33
C LYS A 81 -13.32 5.21 -12.57
N VAL A 82 -14.18 4.71 -11.69
CA VAL A 82 -13.98 3.44 -11.01
C VAL A 82 -14.91 2.39 -11.61
N GLU A 83 -14.35 1.23 -11.92
CA GLU A 83 -15.08 0.04 -12.37
C GLU A 83 -14.84 -1.10 -11.38
N THR A 84 -15.80 -2.01 -11.25
CA THR A 84 -15.67 -3.20 -10.41
C THR A 84 -15.51 -4.43 -11.30
N LEU A 85 -14.44 -5.19 -11.09
CA LEU A 85 -14.22 -6.50 -11.67
C LEU A 85 -14.60 -7.59 -10.68
N ASN A 86 -15.45 -8.52 -11.12
CA ASN A 86 -15.78 -9.73 -10.35
C ASN A 86 -15.00 -10.90 -10.91
N TYR A 87 -14.54 -11.79 -10.04
CA TYR A 87 -13.78 -12.98 -10.41
C TYR A 87 -13.97 -14.09 -9.39
N THR A 88 -13.73 -15.31 -9.86
CA THR A 88 -13.64 -16.51 -9.01
C THR A 88 -12.17 -16.84 -8.82
N CYS A 89 -11.74 -17.09 -7.60
CA CYS A 89 -10.37 -17.52 -7.30
C CYS A 89 -10.36 -18.61 -6.22
N HIS A 90 -9.20 -19.18 -5.99
CA HIS A 90 -8.95 -20.06 -4.85
C HIS A 90 -8.77 -19.27 -3.56
N SER A 91 -9.28 -19.77 -2.47
CA SER A 91 -8.92 -19.29 -1.13
C SER A 91 -7.60 -19.93 -0.69
N TYR A 92 -6.49 -19.44 -1.27
CA TYR A 92 -5.16 -20.02 -1.08
C TYR A 92 -4.72 -20.10 0.38
N ALA A 93 -5.17 -19.19 1.22
CA ALA A 93 -4.87 -19.21 2.66
C ALA A 93 -5.60 -20.34 3.36
N LEU A 94 -6.91 -20.54 3.10
CA LEU A 94 -7.69 -21.64 3.68
C LEU A 94 -7.17 -23.00 3.20
N GLU A 95 -6.92 -23.14 1.90
CA GLU A 95 -6.36 -24.37 1.33
C GLU A 95 -5.03 -24.75 1.98
N ALA A 96 -4.16 -23.77 2.25
CA ALA A 96 -2.86 -24.03 2.86
C ALA A 96 -2.95 -24.41 4.34
N VAL A 97 -3.88 -23.82 5.08
CA VAL A 97 -4.01 -24.03 6.53
C VAL A 97 -4.85 -25.27 6.83
N ASP A 98 -5.97 -25.43 6.14
CA ASP A 98 -6.92 -26.52 6.40
C ASP A 98 -6.52 -27.82 5.70
N GLY A 99 -5.60 -27.75 4.72
CA GLY A 99 -5.15 -28.89 3.94
C GLY A 99 -6.20 -29.40 2.96
N GLU A 100 -7.20 -28.59 2.68
CA GLU A 100 -8.20 -28.83 1.65
C GLU A 100 -7.73 -28.26 0.30
N SER A 101 -8.29 -28.71 -0.80
CA SER A 101 -8.02 -28.18 -2.14
C SER A 101 -9.31 -27.72 -2.80
N ASP A 102 -9.17 -26.82 -3.75
CA ASP A 102 -10.27 -26.35 -4.58
C ASP A 102 -11.37 -25.56 -3.80
N ILE A 103 -10.97 -24.79 -2.77
CA ILE A 103 -11.86 -23.86 -2.08
C ILE A 103 -12.04 -22.61 -2.96
N LEU A 104 -13.06 -22.64 -3.81
CA LEU A 104 -13.38 -21.52 -4.71
C LEU A 104 -14.28 -20.50 -4.03
N ILE A 105 -13.95 -19.22 -4.24
CA ILE A 105 -14.69 -18.08 -3.72
C ILE A 105 -14.92 -17.04 -4.81
N GLU A 106 -16.03 -16.30 -4.69
CA GLU A 106 -16.33 -15.14 -5.52
C GLU A 106 -15.78 -13.89 -4.85
N LYS A 107 -15.02 -13.10 -5.60
CA LYS A 107 -14.43 -11.84 -5.15
C LYS A 107 -14.66 -10.72 -6.14
N SER A 108 -14.42 -9.51 -5.68
CA SER A 108 -14.37 -8.32 -6.51
C SER A 108 -13.13 -7.49 -6.20
N MET A 109 -12.73 -6.67 -7.15
CA MET A 109 -11.75 -5.61 -6.99
C MET A 109 -12.23 -4.36 -7.69
N ASN A 110 -11.90 -3.20 -7.16
CA ASN A 110 -12.17 -1.93 -7.81
C ASN A 110 -10.96 -1.49 -8.64
N VAL A 111 -11.22 -0.90 -9.79
CA VAL A 111 -10.20 -0.43 -10.74
C VAL A 111 -10.49 1.01 -11.11
N TYR A 112 -9.60 1.92 -10.74
CA TYR A 112 -9.61 3.30 -11.19
C TYR A 112 -8.92 3.40 -12.56
N LEU A 113 -9.62 3.99 -13.51
CA LEU A 113 -9.12 4.34 -14.82
C LEU A 113 -8.97 5.86 -14.91
N PRO A 114 -7.81 6.39 -15.32
CA PRO A 114 -7.55 7.82 -15.32
C PRO A 114 -8.46 8.57 -16.33
N TYR A 115 -8.63 9.86 -16.11
CA TYR A 115 -9.37 10.70 -17.07
C TYR A 115 -8.81 10.54 -18.49
N GLY A 116 -9.72 10.36 -19.44
CA GLY A 116 -9.35 10.17 -20.84
C GLY A 116 -8.69 8.81 -21.13
N TYR A 117 -8.90 7.79 -20.27
CA TYR A 117 -8.46 6.42 -20.56
C TYR A 117 -8.85 5.99 -21.96
N ASP A 118 -7.87 5.52 -22.73
CA ASP A 118 -8.00 5.13 -24.12
C ASP A 118 -7.27 3.80 -24.35
N GLU A 119 -7.98 2.80 -24.85
CA GLU A 119 -7.43 1.46 -25.12
C GLU A 119 -6.30 1.44 -26.18
N SER A 120 -6.07 2.52 -26.89
CA SER A 120 -4.95 2.66 -27.83
C SER A 120 -3.64 3.10 -27.16
N GLN A 121 -3.66 3.40 -25.86
CA GLN A 121 -2.50 3.80 -25.07
C GLN A 121 -2.16 2.70 -24.06
N GLU A 122 -0.93 2.71 -23.57
CA GLU A 122 -0.45 1.80 -22.54
C GLU A 122 -0.30 2.55 -21.21
N TYR A 123 -0.71 1.90 -20.11
CA TYR A 123 -0.74 2.50 -18.79
C TYR A 123 0.08 1.69 -17.80
N ASP A 124 0.78 2.39 -16.90
CA ASP A 124 1.34 1.81 -15.70
C ASP A 124 0.21 1.37 -14.75
N VAL A 125 0.47 0.36 -13.92
CA VAL A 125 -0.53 -0.19 -12.98
C VAL A 125 0.01 -0.17 -11.56
N LEU A 126 -0.77 0.41 -10.64
CA LEU A 126 -0.54 0.34 -9.21
C LEU A 126 -1.59 -0.55 -8.55
N TYR A 127 -1.18 -1.66 -7.95
CA TYR A 127 -2.01 -2.47 -7.06
C TYR A 127 -1.91 -1.89 -5.65
N LEU A 128 -3.06 -1.55 -5.03
CA LEU A 128 -3.11 -0.76 -3.80
C LEU A 128 -3.99 -1.43 -2.75
N LEU A 129 -3.35 -1.94 -1.67
CA LEU A 129 -4.02 -2.71 -0.63
C LEU A 129 -4.44 -1.88 0.58
N HIS A 130 -5.61 -2.22 1.09
CA HIS A 130 -6.15 -1.75 2.38
C HIS A 130 -5.42 -2.37 3.59
N GLY A 131 -5.71 -1.86 4.79
CA GLY A 131 -5.29 -2.44 6.07
C GLY A 131 -6.33 -3.38 6.67
N THR A 132 -6.14 -3.75 7.95
CA THR A 132 -7.10 -4.56 8.69
C THR A 132 -8.46 -3.88 8.74
N GLY A 133 -9.52 -4.62 8.44
CA GLY A 133 -10.90 -4.15 8.43
C GLY A 133 -11.30 -3.34 7.19
N GLY A 134 -10.37 -3.12 6.24
CA GLY A 134 -10.70 -2.60 4.92
C GLY A 134 -11.02 -3.74 3.93
N PHE A 135 -11.54 -3.36 2.78
CA PHE A 135 -11.82 -4.24 1.65
C PHE A 135 -11.47 -3.51 0.35
N GLU A 136 -11.86 -4.04 -0.79
CA GLU A 136 -11.57 -3.48 -2.11
C GLU A 136 -12.11 -2.06 -2.34
N ASP A 137 -13.09 -1.61 -1.55
CA ASP A 137 -13.69 -0.27 -1.63
C ASP A 137 -12.94 0.79 -0.81
N TYR A 138 -12.00 0.38 0.03
CA TYR A 138 -11.33 1.30 0.97
C TYR A 138 -10.61 2.45 0.26
N TRP A 139 -9.76 2.15 -0.74
CA TRP A 139 -8.92 3.16 -1.39
C TRP A 139 -9.63 3.95 -2.48
N ILE A 140 -10.39 3.29 -3.34
CA ILE A 140 -10.97 3.90 -4.56
C ILE A 140 -12.45 3.56 -4.77
N GLY A 141 -13.13 2.99 -3.76
CA GLY A 141 -14.55 2.68 -3.82
C GLY A 141 -15.46 3.87 -3.48
N ASP A 142 -16.73 3.57 -3.20
CA ASP A 142 -17.76 4.58 -2.86
C ASP A 142 -17.64 5.17 -1.45
N SER A 143 -16.63 4.76 -0.68
CA SER A 143 -16.35 5.31 0.64
C SER A 143 -15.88 6.76 0.56
N SER A 144 -15.92 7.49 1.69
CA SER A 144 -15.39 8.85 1.75
C SER A 144 -13.87 8.89 1.50
N THR A 145 -13.14 7.88 1.96
CA THR A 145 -11.70 7.71 1.70
C THR A 145 -11.44 7.43 0.22
N GLY A 146 -12.22 6.55 -0.41
CA GLY A 146 -12.12 6.24 -1.84
C GLY A 146 -12.32 7.47 -2.72
N LYS A 147 -13.29 8.31 -2.39
CA LYS A 147 -13.52 9.57 -3.11
C LYS A 147 -12.32 10.51 -3.01
N VAL A 148 -11.73 10.67 -1.84
CA VAL A 148 -10.54 11.52 -1.65
C VAL A 148 -9.34 10.96 -2.41
N THR A 149 -9.13 9.64 -2.38
CA THR A 149 -8.05 9.01 -3.16
C THR A 149 -8.19 9.27 -4.67
N CYS A 150 -9.41 9.11 -5.22
CA CYS A 150 -9.66 9.41 -6.63
C CYS A 150 -9.37 10.88 -6.97
N ASN A 151 -9.79 11.83 -6.12
CA ASN A 151 -9.48 13.24 -6.30
C ASN A 151 -7.98 13.51 -6.31
N VAL A 152 -7.22 12.88 -5.40
CA VAL A 152 -5.76 13.01 -5.36
C VAL A 152 -5.13 12.50 -6.66
N LEU A 153 -5.53 11.32 -7.13
CA LEU A 153 -5.06 10.76 -8.39
C LEU A 153 -5.36 11.67 -9.58
N ASP A 154 -6.60 12.15 -9.69
CA ASP A 154 -7.05 13.04 -10.74
C ASP A 154 -6.24 14.35 -10.76
N ASN A 155 -6.06 14.97 -9.60
CA ASN A 155 -5.32 16.23 -9.47
C ASN A 155 -3.83 16.05 -9.77
N MET A 156 -3.18 14.97 -9.31
CA MET A 156 -1.78 14.67 -9.62
C MET A 156 -1.57 14.47 -11.13
N ILE A 157 -2.44 13.69 -11.78
CA ILE A 157 -2.37 13.42 -13.21
C ILE A 157 -2.56 14.72 -14.00
N LYS A 158 -3.55 15.53 -13.63
CA LYS A 158 -3.82 16.82 -14.24
C LYS A 158 -2.65 17.80 -14.07
N ALA A 159 -2.03 17.82 -12.89
CA ALA A 159 -0.84 18.63 -12.61
C ALA A 159 0.43 18.09 -13.30
N LYS A 160 0.39 16.89 -13.88
CA LYS A 160 1.51 16.17 -14.48
C LYS A 160 2.63 15.83 -13.48
N GLU A 161 2.29 15.67 -12.23
CA GLU A 161 3.21 15.22 -11.18
C GLU A 161 3.45 13.72 -11.25
N CYS A 162 2.45 12.97 -11.70
CA CYS A 162 2.60 11.58 -12.14
C CYS A 162 2.00 11.39 -13.54
N GLY A 163 2.35 10.27 -14.19
CA GLY A 163 1.72 9.84 -15.44
C GLY A 163 0.30 9.32 -15.19
N PRO A 164 -0.52 9.17 -16.25
CA PRO A 164 -1.79 8.48 -16.13
C PRO A 164 -1.54 7.03 -15.72
N VAL A 165 -2.15 6.60 -14.62
CA VAL A 165 -1.94 5.30 -13.99
C VAL A 165 -3.28 4.62 -13.74
N ILE A 166 -3.34 3.30 -13.98
CA ILE A 166 -4.45 2.45 -13.54
C ILE A 166 -4.18 2.07 -12.09
N VAL A 167 -5.17 2.25 -11.20
CA VAL A 167 -5.04 1.81 -9.81
C VAL A 167 -6.04 0.69 -9.53
N VAL A 168 -5.54 -0.43 -9.04
CA VAL A 168 -6.31 -1.63 -8.73
C VAL A 168 -6.36 -1.79 -7.23
N SER A 169 -7.56 -1.83 -6.65
CA SER A 169 -7.76 -2.05 -5.21
C SER A 169 -8.42 -3.41 -4.99
N PRO A 170 -7.63 -4.48 -4.79
CA PRO A 170 -8.14 -5.79 -4.41
C PRO A 170 -8.25 -5.89 -2.89
N THR A 171 -8.74 -7.03 -2.39
CA THR A 171 -8.64 -7.41 -0.99
C THR A 171 -7.82 -8.68 -0.82
N TYR A 172 -6.92 -8.73 0.18
CA TYR A 172 -6.19 -9.94 0.53
C TYR A 172 -7.05 -10.95 1.31
N TYR A 173 -8.19 -10.52 1.86
CA TYR A 173 -9.13 -11.45 2.49
C TYR A 173 -9.75 -12.36 1.44
N SER A 174 -9.71 -13.65 1.70
CA SER A 174 -10.31 -14.68 0.84
C SER A 174 -11.12 -15.69 1.67
N PRO A 175 -12.01 -15.24 2.59
CA PRO A 175 -12.86 -16.11 3.38
C PRO A 175 -13.97 -16.70 2.52
N THR A 176 -14.54 -17.81 2.96
CA THR A 176 -15.84 -18.26 2.43
C THR A 176 -16.95 -17.32 2.90
N GLU A 177 -18.07 -17.26 2.18
CA GLU A 177 -19.22 -16.44 2.53
C GLU A 177 -19.72 -16.72 3.97
N GLU A 178 -19.69 -17.98 4.37
CA GLU A 178 -20.15 -18.46 5.68
C GLU A 178 -19.31 -17.91 6.86
N MET A 179 -18.09 -17.47 6.61
CA MET A 179 -17.22 -16.89 7.63
C MET A 179 -17.59 -15.45 8.00
N GLY A 180 -18.43 -14.78 7.21
CA GLY A 180 -19.02 -13.47 7.54
C GLY A 180 -18.02 -12.33 7.73
N TYR A 181 -16.84 -12.36 7.09
CA TYR A 181 -15.76 -11.37 7.30
C TYR A 181 -16.18 -9.93 7.04
N ARG A 182 -17.10 -9.70 6.09
CA ARG A 182 -17.59 -8.34 5.78
C ARG A 182 -18.48 -7.75 6.86
N GLU A 183 -18.95 -8.56 7.80
CA GLU A 183 -19.77 -8.15 8.93
C GLU A 183 -18.92 -7.84 10.18
N LEU A 184 -17.63 -8.22 10.17
CA LEU A 184 -16.68 -7.98 11.24
C LEU A 184 -16.12 -6.55 11.13
N ASP A 185 -16.03 -5.87 12.26
CA ASP A 185 -15.31 -4.59 12.29
C ASP A 185 -13.79 -4.78 12.40
N ALA A 186 -13.04 -3.67 12.23
CA ALA A 186 -11.58 -3.72 12.26
C ALA A 186 -11.03 -4.27 13.59
N MET A 187 -11.70 -4.00 14.72
CA MET A 187 -11.25 -4.48 16.02
C MET A 187 -11.48 -5.99 16.18
N GLU A 188 -12.56 -6.51 15.63
CA GLU A 188 -12.83 -7.95 15.60
C GLU A 188 -11.81 -8.67 14.71
N LEU A 189 -11.40 -8.07 13.59
CA LEU A 189 -10.38 -8.61 12.68
C LEU A 189 -8.94 -8.48 13.22
N PHE A 190 -8.71 -7.76 14.32
CA PHE A 190 -7.48 -7.80 15.10
C PHE A 190 -7.48 -8.88 16.18
N ASP A 191 -8.65 -9.43 16.51
CA ASP A 191 -8.78 -10.50 17.49
C ASP A 191 -8.53 -11.87 16.85
N ASN A 192 -7.45 -12.52 17.22
CA ASN A 192 -7.09 -13.84 16.69
C ASN A 192 -8.14 -14.95 16.99
N GLU A 193 -9.06 -14.75 17.92
CA GLU A 193 -10.20 -15.66 18.14
C GLU A 193 -11.28 -15.47 17.06
N LYS A 194 -11.40 -14.26 16.50
CA LYS A 194 -12.32 -13.91 15.42
C LYS A 194 -11.72 -14.08 14.03
N ASP A 195 -10.45 -13.73 13.86
CA ASP A 195 -9.69 -13.95 12.64
C ASP A 195 -8.48 -14.87 12.90
N PRO A 196 -8.66 -16.19 12.95
CA PRO A 196 -7.56 -17.12 13.14
C PRO A 196 -6.60 -17.19 11.94
N TYR A 197 -6.98 -16.62 10.81
CA TYR A 197 -6.19 -16.57 9.57
C TYR A 197 -5.49 -15.22 9.35
N ALA A 198 -5.50 -14.33 10.34
CA ALA A 198 -5.00 -12.96 10.24
C ALA A 198 -3.61 -12.83 9.59
N ASP A 199 -2.69 -13.74 9.93
CA ASP A 199 -1.34 -13.75 9.36
C ASP A 199 -1.26 -14.51 8.02
N GLN A 200 -2.19 -15.41 7.76
CA GLN A 200 -2.20 -16.23 6.54
C GLN A 200 -2.71 -15.45 5.33
N TRP A 201 -3.67 -14.55 5.49
CA TRP A 201 -4.15 -13.72 4.38
C TRP A 201 -3.02 -13.00 3.65
N PRO A 202 -2.16 -12.22 4.31
CA PRO A 202 -1.00 -11.59 3.68
C PRO A 202 0.01 -12.58 3.10
N MET A 203 0.23 -13.72 3.79
CA MET A 203 1.27 -14.68 3.41
C MET A 203 0.95 -15.45 2.13
N TYR A 204 -0.32 -15.70 1.84
CA TYR A 204 -0.72 -16.50 0.67
C TYR A 204 -1.28 -15.65 -0.48
N PHE A 205 -1.46 -14.35 -0.30
CA PHE A 205 -2.04 -13.45 -1.29
C PHE A 205 -1.24 -13.39 -2.61
N TRP A 206 0.06 -13.65 -2.56
CA TRP A 206 0.89 -13.71 -3.77
C TRP A 206 0.40 -14.71 -4.82
N LYS A 207 -0.22 -15.82 -4.39
CA LYS A 207 -0.78 -16.80 -5.32
C LYS A 207 -1.94 -16.21 -6.10
N GLU A 208 -2.81 -15.49 -5.42
CA GLU A 208 -3.94 -14.80 -6.04
C GLU A 208 -3.47 -13.66 -6.95
N LEU A 209 -2.45 -12.89 -6.54
CA LEU A 209 -1.83 -11.88 -7.41
C LEU A 209 -1.35 -12.48 -8.72
N ARG A 210 -0.60 -13.58 -8.65
CA ARG A 210 0.02 -14.22 -9.82
C ARG A 210 -0.97 -14.94 -10.72
N ASN A 211 -1.92 -15.64 -10.13
CA ASN A 211 -2.77 -16.59 -10.88
C ASN A 211 -4.10 -15.96 -11.33
N ASP A 212 -4.59 -14.97 -10.59
CA ASP A 212 -5.95 -14.46 -10.79
C ASP A 212 -5.95 -12.96 -11.07
N ILE A 213 -5.43 -12.12 -10.17
CA ILE A 213 -5.59 -10.67 -10.21
C ILE A 213 -4.82 -10.04 -11.37
N ILE A 214 -3.50 -10.22 -11.44
CA ILE A 214 -2.65 -9.61 -12.47
C ILE A 214 -3.08 -10.08 -13.86
N PRO A 215 -3.28 -11.38 -14.13
CA PRO A 215 -3.75 -11.84 -15.43
C PRO A 215 -5.12 -11.26 -15.84
N LEU A 216 -6.07 -11.18 -14.90
CA LEU A 216 -7.39 -10.60 -15.18
C LEU A 216 -7.30 -9.12 -15.53
N VAL A 217 -6.62 -8.33 -14.72
CA VAL A 217 -6.46 -6.89 -14.93
C VAL A 217 -5.77 -6.60 -16.25
N GLU A 218 -4.64 -7.25 -16.49
CA GLU A 218 -3.78 -6.94 -17.64
C GLU A 218 -4.27 -7.55 -18.96
N SER A 219 -5.17 -8.54 -18.92
CA SER A 219 -5.93 -8.97 -20.11
C SER A 219 -7.14 -8.09 -20.39
N THR A 220 -7.70 -7.42 -19.37
CA THR A 220 -8.90 -6.58 -19.48
C THR A 220 -8.54 -5.18 -19.96
N TYR A 221 -7.57 -4.53 -19.31
CA TYR A 221 -7.21 -3.13 -19.57
C TYR A 221 -5.96 -3.00 -20.44
N SER A 222 -5.79 -1.84 -21.03
CA SER A 222 -4.62 -1.49 -21.84
C SER A 222 -3.45 -1.11 -20.96
N THR A 223 -2.65 -2.10 -20.58
CA THR A 223 -1.40 -1.92 -19.82
C THR A 223 -0.21 -2.18 -20.73
N TYR A 224 0.99 -1.94 -20.23
CA TYR A 224 2.22 -2.29 -20.95
C TYR A 224 2.38 -3.79 -21.25
N ALA A 225 1.56 -4.66 -20.62
CA ALA A 225 1.51 -6.08 -20.99
C ALA A 225 0.87 -6.33 -22.37
N GLY A 226 0.16 -5.35 -22.95
CA GLY A 226 -0.44 -5.48 -24.28
C GLY A 226 -1.46 -6.62 -24.36
N LYS A 227 -2.11 -6.95 -23.23
CA LYS A 227 -3.06 -8.08 -23.07
C LYS A 227 -2.42 -9.47 -23.20
N ASP A 228 -1.11 -9.58 -23.31
CA ASP A 228 -0.37 -10.85 -23.20
C ASP A 228 0.00 -11.09 -21.74
N VAL A 229 -0.70 -12.01 -21.09
CA VAL A 229 -0.52 -12.39 -19.69
C VAL A 229 0.35 -13.64 -19.51
N SER A 230 1.13 -14.00 -20.52
CA SER A 230 2.15 -15.03 -20.36
C SER A 230 3.20 -14.58 -19.32
N GLU A 231 3.70 -15.54 -18.53
CA GLU A 231 4.67 -15.25 -17.47
C GLU A 231 5.87 -14.45 -17.99
N ALA A 232 6.43 -14.85 -19.12
CA ALA A 232 7.57 -14.17 -19.74
C ALA A 232 7.25 -12.72 -20.10
N ASN A 233 6.04 -12.43 -20.60
CA ASN A 233 5.64 -11.06 -20.92
C ASN A 233 5.39 -10.24 -19.65
N LEU A 234 4.72 -10.83 -18.66
CA LEU A 234 4.52 -10.17 -17.38
C LEU A 234 5.84 -9.82 -16.68
N GLN A 235 6.83 -10.70 -16.73
CA GLN A 235 8.18 -10.42 -16.21
C GLN A 235 8.88 -9.32 -17.02
N SER A 236 8.79 -9.33 -18.34
CA SER A 236 9.43 -8.33 -19.19
C SER A 236 8.85 -6.92 -19.03
N THR A 237 7.59 -6.83 -18.60
CA THR A 237 6.84 -5.57 -18.38
C THR A 237 6.72 -5.18 -16.90
N ARG A 238 7.47 -5.84 -16.00
CA ARG A 238 7.42 -5.58 -14.55
C ARG A 238 7.69 -4.13 -14.15
N ASP A 239 8.48 -3.43 -14.98
CA ASP A 239 8.86 -2.03 -14.77
C ASP A 239 7.67 -1.05 -14.84
N HIS A 240 6.51 -1.55 -15.25
CA HIS A 240 5.26 -0.84 -15.35
C HIS A 240 4.24 -1.26 -14.26
N ARG A 241 4.69 -2.02 -13.23
CA ARG A 241 3.86 -2.44 -12.12
C ARG A 241 4.41 -2.01 -10.78
N GLY A 242 3.52 -1.44 -9.96
CA GLY A 242 3.76 -1.13 -8.56
C GLY A 242 2.79 -1.88 -7.65
N PHE A 243 3.24 -2.13 -6.43
CA PHE A 243 2.42 -2.73 -5.38
C PHE A 243 2.59 -1.94 -4.10
N ALA A 244 1.51 -1.38 -3.58
CA ALA A 244 1.53 -0.57 -2.38
C ALA A 244 0.39 -0.95 -1.43
N GLY A 245 0.52 -0.57 -0.16
CA GLY A 245 -0.51 -0.84 0.82
C GLY A 245 -0.24 -0.20 2.17
N LEU A 246 -1.29 -0.11 2.98
CA LEU A 246 -1.24 0.44 4.34
C LEU A 246 -1.36 -0.66 5.41
N SER A 247 -0.69 -0.48 6.56
CA SER A 247 -0.86 -1.36 7.73
C SER A 247 -0.64 -2.85 7.38
N ARG A 248 -1.64 -3.72 7.57
CA ARG A 248 -1.56 -5.12 7.13
C ARG A 248 -1.35 -5.25 5.61
N GLY A 249 -1.91 -4.35 4.79
CA GLY A 249 -1.61 -4.26 3.37
C GLY A 249 -0.15 -3.93 3.10
N SER A 250 0.47 -3.07 3.90
CA SER A 250 1.91 -2.80 3.85
C SER A 250 2.75 -4.06 4.17
N LYS A 251 2.40 -4.80 5.23
CA LYS A 251 3.00 -6.12 5.49
C LYS A 251 2.86 -7.05 4.28
N THR A 252 1.72 -6.99 3.58
CA THR A 252 1.46 -7.81 2.39
C THR A 252 2.36 -7.40 1.22
N THR A 253 2.74 -6.11 1.09
CA THR A 253 3.68 -5.69 0.03
C THR A 253 5.03 -6.35 0.16
N VAL A 254 5.49 -6.59 1.39
CA VAL A 254 6.73 -7.33 1.67
C VAL A 254 6.52 -8.83 1.48
N ASN A 255 5.59 -9.43 2.24
CA ASN A 255 5.42 -10.89 2.29
C ASN A 255 4.91 -11.50 0.98
N SER A 256 4.03 -10.82 0.26
CA SER A 256 3.52 -11.30 -1.03
C SER A 256 4.20 -10.62 -2.21
N GLY A 257 4.37 -9.31 -2.17
CA GLY A 257 4.94 -8.54 -3.29
C GLY A 257 6.43 -8.79 -3.46
N MET A 258 7.22 -8.48 -2.43
CA MET A 258 8.68 -8.56 -2.56
C MET A 258 9.18 -10.02 -2.51
N MET A 259 8.69 -10.83 -1.57
CA MET A 259 9.20 -12.18 -1.38
C MET A 259 8.73 -13.20 -2.43
N HIS A 260 7.57 -12.97 -3.09
CA HIS A 260 7.00 -13.97 -4.00
C HIS A 260 6.59 -13.43 -5.37
N CYS A 261 6.73 -12.13 -5.61
CA CYS A 261 6.38 -11.48 -6.87
C CYS A 261 7.43 -10.43 -7.30
N ALA A 262 8.70 -10.58 -6.88
CA ALA A 262 9.78 -9.67 -7.27
C ALA A 262 9.97 -9.61 -8.80
N ASP A 263 9.64 -10.68 -9.49
CA ASP A 263 9.64 -10.80 -10.95
C ASP A 263 8.45 -10.08 -11.64
N LEU A 264 7.44 -9.66 -10.86
CA LEU A 264 6.23 -9.00 -11.37
C LEU A 264 6.13 -7.52 -11.00
N PHE A 265 6.78 -7.08 -9.91
CA PHE A 265 6.71 -5.71 -9.42
C PHE A 265 8.08 -5.05 -9.38
N ALA A 266 8.19 -3.83 -9.91
CA ALA A 266 9.41 -3.02 -9.84
C ALA A 266 9.34 -1.92 -8.77
N TYR A 267 8.14 -1.54 -8.35
CA TYR A 267 7.90 -0.47 -7.38
C TYR A 267 7.08 -1.00 -6.20
N ILE A 268 7.53 -0.69 -4.99
CA ILE A 268 6.89 -1.11 -3.75
C ILE A 268 6.61 0.12 -2.88
N GLY A 269 5.39 0.18 -2.31
CA GLY A 269 5.00 1.21 -1.35
C GLY A 269 4.52 0.57 -0.05
N SER A 270 5.26 0.77 1.05
CA SER A 270 4.93 0.24 2.37
C SER A 270 4.56 1.38 3.31
N TYR A 271 3.26 1.52 3.66
CA TYR A 271 2.75 2.62 4.47
C TYR A 271 2.32 2.11 5.84
N SER A 272 2.87 2.67 6.91
CA SER A 272 2.54 2.31 8.30
C SER A 272 2.74 0.82 8.62
N GLY A 273 3.94 0.31 8.39
CA GLY A 273 4.38 -1.01 8.79
C GLY A 273 4.87 -1.89 7.64
N ALA A 274 6.15 -2.23 7.64
CA ALA A 274 6.72 -3.30 6.84
C ALA A 274 7.41 -4.28 7.78
N TRP A 275 7.24 -5.58 7.53
CA TRP A 275 7.75 -6.58 8.44
C TRP A 275 7.82 -7.97 7.80
N ALA A 276 8.97 -8.61 7.92
CA ALA A 276 9.21 -10.02 7.63
C ALA A 276 10.39 -10.52 8.47
N ASP A 277 10.65 -11.82 8.46
CA ASP A 277 11.94 -12.33 8.92
C ASP A 277 13.02 -11.94 7.89
N VAL A 278 14.02 -11.16 8.32
CA VAL A 278 15.01 -10.57 7.40
C VAL A 278 15.92 -11.61 6.78
N GLU A 279 16.23 -12.69 7.49
CA GLU A 279 17.06 -13.77 6.94
C GLU A 279 16.28 -14.53 5.85
N GLU A 280 15.01 -14.84 6.09
CA GLU A 280 14.12 -15.45 5.10
C GLU A 280 13.92 -14.53 3.89
N PHE A 281 13.65 -13.23 4.13
CA PHE A 281 13.52 -12.21 3.09
C PHE A 281 14.77 -12.15 2.19
N LYS A 282 15.95 -12.16 2.80
CA LYS A 282 17.22 -12.16 2.10
C LYS A 282 17.41 -13.45 1.29
N GLU A 283 17.22 -14.61 1.93
CA GLU A 283 17.37 -15.92 1.26
C GLU A 283 16.48 -16.01 0.00
N ILE A 284 15.24 -15.56 0.11
CA ILE A 284 14.30 -15.57 -1.02
C ILE A 284 14.75 -14.63 -2.13
N LEU A 285 15.10 -13.38 -1.81
CA LEU A 285 15.48 -12.40 -2.83
C LEU A 285 16.85 -12.69 -3.48
N GLU A 286 17.75 -13.41 -2.80
CA GLU A 286 19.04 -13.86 -3.34
C GLU A 286 18.94 -15.23 -4.05
N SER A 287 17.77 -15.86 -4.05
CA SER A 287 17.55 -17.14 -4.74
C SER A 287 17.73 -17.03 -6.25
N GLU A 288 17.95 -18.17 -6.91
CA GLU A 288 18.04 -18.23 -8.38
C GLU A 288 16.79 -17.70 -9.09
N GLU A 289 15.65 -17.70 -8.39
CA GLU A 289 14.36 -17.23 -8.91
C GLU A 289 14.28 -15.69 -8.95
N TYR A 290 14.82 -15.00 -7.92
CA TYR A 290 14.60 -13.55 -7.76
C TYR A 290 15.86 -12.68 -7.77
N LYS A 291 17.06 -13.26 -7.79
CA LYS A 291 18.31 -12.50 -7.69
C LYS A 291 18.52 -11.46 -8.80
N ASP A 292 17.92 -11.65 -9.96
CA ASP A 292 18.07 -10.77 -11.14
C ASP A 292 16.95 -9.71 -11.23
N PHE A 293 16.02 -9.69 -10.26
CA PHE A 293 14.89 -8.75 -10.24
C PHE A 293 15.06 -7.69 -9.15
N ASP A 294 15.89 -6.69 -9.39
CA ASP A 294 16.05 -5.56 -8.48
C ASP A 294 14.83 -4.63 -8.51
N PHE A 295 14.42 -4.13 -7.33
CA PHE A 295 13.38 -3.12 -7.24
C PHE A 295 13.91 -1.76 -7.70
N LYS A 296 13.16 -1.09 -8.57
CA LYS A 296 13.48 0.28 -9.00
C LYS A 296 13.29 1.26 -7.86
N TYR A 297 12.26 1.02 -7.05
CA TYR A 297 11.99 1.88 -5.91
C TYR A 297 11.17 1.18 -4.83
N TRP A 298 11.58 1.36 -3.59
CA TRP A 298 10.83 0.94 -2.41
C TRP A 298 10.58 2.15 -1.50
N TYR A 299 9.36 2.67 -1.55
CA TYR A 299 8.90 3.75 -0.70
C TYR A 299 8.41 3.20 0.64
N ASN A 300 8.90 3.75 1.75
CA ASN A 300 8.46 3.42 3.10
C ASN A 300 8.00 4.70 3.79
N GLY A 301 6.74 4.71 4.27
CA GLY A 301 6.16 5.83 4.97
C GLY A 301 5.61 5.46 6.34
N ASN A 302 5.78 6.36 7.32
CA ASN A 302 5.23 6.17 8.66
C ASN A 302 5.00 7.53 9.33
N GLY A 303 4.37 7.54 10.52
CA GLY A 303 4.20 8.71 11.35
C GLY A 303 4.93 8.59 12.69
N THR A 304 5.35 9.72 13.28
CA THR A 304 6.05 9.69 14.59
C THR A 304 5.17 9.21 15.75
N GLU A 305 3.84 9.28 15.61
CA GLU A 305 2.86 8.80 16.59
C GLU A 305 2.21 7.47 16.18
N ASP A 306 2.72 6.82 15.13
CA ASP A 306 2.21 5.54 14.65
C ASP A 306 2.80 4.38 15.47
N PHE A 307 1.95 3.48 15.95
CA PHE A 307 2.37 2.31 16.72
C PHE A 307 3.26 1.33 15.94
N SER A 308 3.22 1.38 14.61
CA SER A 308 4.03 0.51 13.74
C SER A 308 5.42 1.07 13.44
N LEU A 309 5.73 2.30 13.86
CA LEU A 309 6.95 3.00 13.50
C LEU A 309 8.22 2.19 13.89
N GLU A 310 8.31 1.76 15.15
CA GLU A 310 9.48 1.08 15.66
C GLU A 310 9.79 -0.21 14.89
N ASN A 311 8.77 -1.05 14.68
CA ASN A 311 8.95 -2.31 13.95
C ASN A 311 9.28 -2.09 12.46
N HIS A 312 8.70 -1.06 11.85
CA HIS A 312 8.95 -0.72 10.45
C HIS A 312 10.39 -0.22 10.25
N GLU A 313 10.82 0.69 11.12
CA GLU A 313 12.17 1.23 11.10
C GLU A 313 13.23 0.15 11.37
N GLU A 314 12.99 -0.73 12.35
CA GLU A 314 13.89 -1.83 12.69
C GLU A 314 14.04 -2.78 11.47
N PHE A 315 12.95 -3.21 10.89
CA PHE A 315 12.97 -4.07 9.70
C PHE A 315 13.72 -3.42 8.53
N LEU A 316 13.40 -2.17 8.20
CA LEU A 316 14.05 -1.45 7.12
C LEU A 316 15.55 -1.30 7.34
N ASN A 317 15.97 -0.88 8.54
CA ASN A 317 17.38 -0.72 8.88
C ASN A 317 18.16 -2.04 8.77
N GLU A 318 17.56 -3.14 9.21
CA GLU A 318 18.17 -4.46 9.10
C GLU A 318 18.32 -4.92 7.64
N VAL A 319 17.32 -4.66 6.79
CA VAL A 319 17.41 -4.92 5.34
C VAL A 319 18.51 -4.08 4.68
N LEU A 320 18.58 -2.78 5.00
CA LEU A 320 19.63 -1.89 4.48
C LEU A 320 21.03 -2.32 4.91
N GLU A 321 21.19 -2.83 6.14
CA GLU A 321 22.46 -3.36 6.64
C GLU A 321 22.86 -4.67 5.96
N LYS A 322 21.91 -5.59 5.78
CA LYS A 322 22.20 -6.95 5.27
C LYS A 322 22.22 -7.06 3.74
N MET A 323 21.58 -6.12 3.04
CA MET A 323 21.43 -6.14 1.59
C MET A 323 21.78 -4.79 0.93
N PRO A 324 22.94 -4.17 1.26
CA PRO A 324 23.29 -2.82 0.80
C PRO A 324 23.49 -2.69 -0.72
N ASP A 325 23.77 -3.80 -1.38
CA ASP A 325 23.91 -3.83 -2.84
C ASP A 325 22.56 -3.72 -3.55
N ARG A 326 21.48 -4.20 -2.93
CA ARG A 326 20.11 -4.18 -3.46
C ARG A 326 19.30 -2.98 -3.00
N PHE A 327 19.47 -2.56 -1.74
CA PHE A 327 18.67 -1.52 -1.10
C PHE A 327 19.54 -0.43 -0.50
N SER A 328 19.28 0.82 -0.88
CA SER A 328 20.01 1.97 -0.37
C SER A 328 19.12 3.20 -0.36
N LEU A 329 19.20 3.99 0.72
CA LEU A 329 18.51 5.27 0.85
C LEU A 329 18.96 6.28 -0.21
N ASP A 330 20.18 6.14 -0.71
CA ASP A 330 20.75 7.03 -1.73
C ASP A 330 20.36 6.62 -3.16
N LYS A 331 19.70 5.48 -3.35
CA LYS A 331 19.47 4.91 -4.67
C LYS A 331 17.98 4.60 -4.94
N ASN A 332 17.40 3.69 -4.17
CA ASN A 332 16.12 3.09 -4.50
C ASN A 332 15.20 2.86 -3.28
N VAL A 333 15.54 3.39 -2.13
CA VAL A 333 14.73 3.26 -0.91
C VAL A 333 14.42 4.63 -0.34
N ALA A 334 13.15 4.84 0.00
CA ALA A 334 12.71 5.95 0.83
C ALA A 334 12.43 5.51 2.26
N TRP A 335 12.75 6.37 3.20
CA TRP A 335 12.21 6.35 4.55
C TRP A 335 11.65 7.74 4.88
N VAL A 336 10.34 7.84 4.93
CA VAL A 336 9.61 9.10 5.13
C VAL A 336 8.82 9.01 6.42
N VAL A 337 9.04 9.95 7.35
CA VAL A 337 8.34 9.96 8.65
C VAL A 337 7.66 11.32 8.83
N PHE A 338 6.33 11.30 8.97
CA PHE A 338 5.54 12.50 9.20
C PHE A 338 5.53 12.86 10.68
N ASP A 339 5.99 14.06 11.01
CA ASP A 339 5.98 14.55 12.39
C ASP A 339 4.53 14.77 12.86
N GLY A 340 4.18 14.21 14.03
CA GLY A 340 2.82 14.18 14.57
C GLY A 340 1.85 13.26 13.82
N GLY A 341 2.32 12.53 12.80
CA GLY A 341 1.51 11.58 12.05
C GLY A 341 1.22 10.32 12.86
N GLY A 342 -0.02 9.84 12.82
CA GLY A 342 -0.48 8.60 13.45
C GLY A 342 -0.82 7.52 12.43
N HIS A 343 -1.32 6.39 12.93
CA HIS A 343 -1.83 5.29 12.10
C HIS A 343 -3.19 5.65 11.49
N ALA A 344 -3.19 6.52 10.48
CA ALA A 344 -4.41 7.16 9.99
C ALA A 344 -4.35 7.51 8.51
N TYR A 345 -5.53 7.63 7.90
CA TYR A 345 -5.70 7.85 6.48
C TYR A 345 -4.98 9.09 5.94
N ASN A 346 -4.91 10.17 6.73
CA ASN A 346 -4.22 11.40 6.32
C ASN A 346 -2.70 11.19 6.11
N CYS A 347 -2.08 10.25 6.83
CA CYS A 347 -0.69 9.84 6.58
C CYS A 347 -0.61 8.96 5.33
N TRP A 348 -1.47 7.96 5.22
CA TRP A 348 -1.44 7.00 4.11
C TRP A 348 -1.72 7.63 2.74
N ILE A 349 -2.64 8.61 2.67
CA ILE A 349 -2.89 9.33 1.41
C ILE A 349 -1.70 10.22 1.02
N ALA A 350 -0.99 10.79 1.98
CA ALA A 350 0.25 11.52 1.74
C ALA A 350 1.38 10.57 1.29
N ASP A 351 1.46 9.35 1.86
CA ASP A 351 2.39 8.33 1.41
C ASP A 351 2.10 7.88 -0.04
N LEU A 352 0.84 7.71 -0.40
CA LEU A 352 0.44 7.41 -1.78
C LEU A 352 0.85 8.54 -2.73
N TYR A 353 0.55 9.79 -2.37
CA TYR A 353 0.97 10.95 -3.13
C TYR A 353 2.48 10.97 -3.35
N ASN A 354 3.27 10.86 -2.27
CA ASN A 354 4.74 10.84 -2.33
C ASN A 354 5.29 9.67 -3.14
N SER A 355 4.68 8.48 -3.03
CA SER A 355 5.06 7.32 -3.83
C SER A 355 4.88 7.57 -5.32
N LEU A 356 3.77 8.15 -5.73
CA LEU A 356 3.47 8.44 -7.13
C LEU A 356 4.36 9.55 -7.70
N LEU A 357 4.95 10.41 -6.86
CA LEU A 357 5.96 11.37 -7.30
C LEU A 357 7.25 10.69 -7.80
N VAL A 358 7.50 9.45 -7.40
CA VAL A 358 8.75 8.71 -7.71
C VAL A 358 8.53 7.42 -8.50
N PHE A 359 7.33 6.82 -8.43
CA PHE A 359 7.01 5.63 -9.20
C PHE A 359 6.81 5.95 -10.69
N PHE A 360 7.17 4.99 -11.54
CA PHE A 360 6.97 5.05 -12.99
C PHE A 360 7.65 6.24 -13.68
N LYS A 361 8.64 6.87 -13.04
CA LYS A 361 9.44 7.93 -13.70
C LYS A 361 10.37 7.31 -14.74
N LYS A 362 10.39 7.96 -15.93
CA LYS A 362 11.23 7.57 -17.05
C LYS A 362 12.61 8.21 -16.94
#